data_01274c281ac1a59dec3465152dfc658f
#
_entry.id   01274c281ac1a59dec3465152dfc658f
#
_cell.length_a   1.000
_cell.length_b   1.000
_cell.length_c   1.000
_cell.angle_alpha   90.00
_cell.angle_beta   90.00
_cell.angle_gamma   90.00
#
_symmetry.space_group_name_H-M   'P 1'
#
loop_
_entity.id
_entity.type
_entity.pdbx_description
1 polymer ?
#
loop_
_entity_poly.entity_id
_entity_poly.type
_entity_poly.pdbx_seq_one_letter_code
_entity_poly.pdbx_strand_id
1 'polypeptide(L)'
;MVQRLALRAVIALCLPLILISHPCPVVAADEDQPQYYELRTYVTKSTEQQQRINDYWQNAAIPAYNRMGIQPVGVFTEIQDAPTNSIYVLIPCDSLEIFGAIPAKLAADTDYQQAAAGFLDAPKTNPAYVSFSSSLLVAFNGMKHLSLPPPDKKPNVFELRTYISSSDSKGLSKIKMFENGEIPVMKQVGLAPIFYSRTVIGPHMPCLVYMTSGENMEAHKKHWQGFNDAPIWKALQADPQYKDNVSHIIQIFLKRTTASQI
;
A
#
# COMPACT_ATOMS: atom_id res chain seq x y z
N MET A 1 25.80 44.06 76.58
CA MET A 1 24.53 43.43 76.09
C MET A 1 24.70 43.19 74.62
N VAL A 2 25.09 41.98 74.21
CA VAL A 2 25.54 41.64 72.87
C VAL A 2 24.50 40.59 72.35
N GLN A 3 23.67 41.00 71.37
CA GLN A 3 22.73 40.12 70.74
C GLN A 3 23.42 39.28 69.63
N ARG A 4 23.35 37.95 69.77
CA ARG A 4 23.85 37.00 68.78
C ARG A 4 22.71 36.75 67.74
N LEU A 5 22.92 37.14 66.49
CA LEU A 5 22.11 36.73 65.36
C LEU A 5 22.45 35.29 64.98
N ALA A 6 21.45 34.42 64.99
CA ALA A 6 21.54 33.04 64.48
C ALA A 6 21.18 33.00 63.02
N LEU A 7 22.12 32.69 62.15
CA LEU A 7 21.94 32.49 60.73
C LEU A 7 21.40 31.05 60.47
N ARG A 8 20.13 30.91 60.02
CA ARG A 8 19.59 29.63 59.63
C ARG A 8 19.91 29.40 58.16
N ALA A 9 20.76 28.42 57.90
CA ALA A 9 21.00 27.94 56.54
C ALA A 9 19.85 27.06 56.05
N VAL A 10 19.16 27.45 54.98
CA VAL A 10 18.18 26.65 54.27
C VAL A 10 18.90 25.81 53.22
N ILE A 11 19.03 24.50 53.48
CA ILE A 11 19.56 23.56 52.50
C ILE A 11 18.41 23.21 51.54
N ALA A 12 18.48 23.72 50.31
CA ALA A 12 17.57 23.32 49.22
C ALA A 12 18.03 21.97 48.66
N LEU A 13 17.25 20.93 48.91
CA LEU A 13 17.46 19.58 48.38
C LEU A 13 16.95 19.53 46.92
N CYS A 14 17.85 19.69 45.93
CA CYS A 14 17.50 19.44 44.54
C CYS A 14 17.47 17.94 44.26
N LEU A 15 16.27 17.33 44.18
CA LEU A 15 16.11 15.98 43.67
C LEU A 15 16.24 16.04 42.12
N PRO A 16 17.14 15.21 41.51
CA PRO A 16 17.12 15.08 40.05
C PRO A 16 15.86 14.33 39.58
N LEU A 17 15.07 14.98 38.72
CA LEU A 17 13.95 14.36 38.05
C LEU A 17 14.50 13.39 36.97
N ILE A 18 14.59 12.11 37.31
CA ILE A 18 14.93 11.06 36.31
C ILE A 18 13.73 10.87 35.39
N LEU A 19 13.80 11.43 34.19
CA LEU A 19 12.88 11.12 33.09
C LEU A 19 13.12 9.67 32.67
N ILE A 20 12.29 8.75 33.19
CA ILE A 20 12.24 7.37 32.72
C ILE A 20 11.52 7.41 31.39
N SER A 21 12.27 7.42 30.29
CA SER A 21 11.70 7.16 28.97
C SER A 21 11.27 5.70 28.91
N HIS A 22 9.96 5.46 29.00
CA HIS A 22 9.42 4.13 28.75
C HIS A 22 9.53 3.88 27.24
N PRO A 23 10.20 2.81 26.78
CA PRO A 23 10.14 2.43 25.39
C PRO A 23 8.68 2.07 25.09
N CYS A 24 8.10 2.75 24.10
CA CYS A 24 6.78 2.39 23.58
C CYS A 24 6.88 0.93 23.11
N PRO A 25 6.02 0.00 23.57
CA PRO A 25 6.07 -1.37 23.10
C PRO A 25 5.83 -1.35 21.60
N VAL A 26 6.77 -1.84 20.83
CA VAL A 26 6.55 -2.23 19.43
C VAL A 26 5.56 -3.37 19.50
N VAL A 27 4.29 -3.09 19.21
CA VAL A 27 3.28 -4.12 19.04
C VAL A 27 3.73 -4.92 17.83
N ALA A 28 4.22 -6.13 18.05
CA ALA A 28 4.50 -7.06 16.95
C ALA A 28 3.21 -7.20 16.14
N ALA A 29 3.32 -7.13 14.81
CA ALA A 29 2.18 -7.37 13.94
C ALA A 29 1.61 -8.76 14.28
N ASP A 30 0.32 -8.83 14.54
CA ASP A 30 -0.38 -10.09 14.75
C ASP A 30 -0.49 -10.76 13.36
N GLU A 31 0.34 -11.77 13.11
CA GLU A 31 0.39 -12.48 11.83
C GLU A 31 -0.97 -13.10 11.44
N ASP A 32 -1.89 -13.20 12.36
CA ASP A 32 -3.24 -13.72 12.10
C ASP A 32 -4.22 -12.65 11.59
N GLN A 33 -3.91 -11.36 11.73
CA GLN A 33 -4.76 -10.27 11.24
C GLN A 33 -4.43 -9.90 9.79
N PRO A 34 -5.46 -9.61 8.95
CA PRO A 34 -5.22 -9.18 7.57
C PRO A 34 -4.64 -7.77 7.53
N GLN A 35 -3.63 -7.56 6.67
CA GLN A 35 -3.12 -6.22 6.37
C GLN A 35 -4.16 -5.36 5.69
N TYR A 36 -4.01 -4.05 5.90
CA TYR A 36 -4.69 -3.02 5.12
C TYR A 36 -3.71 -2.44 4.11
N TYR A 37 -4.24 -1.96 3.00
CA TYR A 37 -3.44 -1.28 1.98
C TYR A 37 -4.07 0.05 1.65
N GLU A 38 -3.26 1.09 1.56
CA GLU A 38 -3.65 2.29 0.84
C GLU A 38 -3.14 2.17 -0.59
N LEU A 39 -4.04 2.28 -1.56
CA LEU A 39 -3.68 2.39 -2.97
C LEU A 39 -3.94 3.83 -3.41
N ARG A 40 -2.86 4.60 -3.62
CA ARG A 40 -2.92 5.96 -4.17
C ARG A 40 -2.70 5.94 -5.68
N THR A 41 -3.48 6.74 -6.39
CA THR A 41 -3.31 6.97 -7.82
C THR A 41 -3.14 8.45 -8.05
N TYR A 42 -1.94 8.86 -8.50
CA TYR A 42 -1.66 10.22 -8.92
C TYR A 42 -1.86 10.36 -10.42
N VAL A 43 -2.70 11.29 -10.85
CA VAL A 43 -2.88 11.65 -12.25
C VAL A 43 -1.89 12.75 -12.60
N THR A 44 -1.13 12.57 -13.67
CA THR A 44 -0.13 13.53 -14.14
C THR A 44 -0.39 13.94 -15.59
N LYS A 45 0.13 15.10 -15.99
CA LYS A 45 0.05 15.62 -17.36
C LYS A 45 1.42 15.71 -18.05
N SER A 46 2.49 15.41 -17.33
CA SER A 46 3.85 15.50 -17.87
C SER A 46 4.82 14.55 -17.16
N THR A 47 5.93 14.25 -17.83
CA THR A 47 7.03 13.48 -17.27
C THR A 47 7.71 14.17 -16.09
N GLU A 48 7.72 15.53 -16.06
CA GLU A 48 8.24 16.26 -14.92
C GLU A 48 7.40 16.04 -13.66
N GLN A 49 6.06 15.97 -13.79
CA GLN A 49 5.20 15.64 -12.65
C GLN A 49 5.45 14.20 -12.17
N GLN A 50 5.61 13.26 -13.11
CA GLN A 50 5.96 11.87 -12.75
C GLN A 50 7.28 11.80 -11.99
N GLN A 51 8.31 12.49 -12.51
CA GLN A 51 9.61 12.54 -11.85
C GLN A 51 9.51 13.18 -10.46
N ARG A 52 8.79 14.30 -10.32
CA ARG A 52 8.58 14.97 -9.03
C ARG A 52 7.89 14.06 -8.01
N ILE A 53 6.89 13.28 -8.43
CA ILE A 53 6.23 12.29 -7.55
C ILE A 53 7.21 11.18 -7.17
N ASN A 54 7.99 10.67 -8.13
CA ASN A 54 8.99 9.64 -7.86
C ASN A 54 10.06 10.13 -6.87
N ASP A 55 10.58 11.34 -7.07
CA ASP A 55 11.58 11.95 -6.18
C ASP A 55 11.02 12.18 -4.77
N TYR A 56 9.77 12.63 -4.67
CA TYR A 56 9.08 12.78 -3.39
C TYR A 56 8.97 11.43 -2.66
N TRP A 57 8.53 10.37 -3.35
CA TRP A 57 8.43 9.06 -2.72
C TRP A 57 9.81 8.51 -2.35
N GLN A 58 10.79 8.64 -3.22
CA GLN A 58 12.14 8.12 -3.00
C GLN A 58 12.86 8.83 -1.85
N ASN A 59 12.80 10.17 -1.80
CA ASN A 59 13.68 10.97 -0.96
C ASN A 59 13.02 11.50 0.31
N ALA A 60 11.69 11.51 0.38
CA ALA A 60 10.95 12.04 1.52
C ALA A 60 9.96 11.02 2.11
N ALA A 61 8.98 10.57 1.33
CA ALA A 61 7.88 9.77 1.86
C ALA A 61 8.34 8.38 2.32
N ILE A 62 8.99 7.58 1.47
CA ILE A 62 9.41 6.21 1.83
C ILE A 62 10.34 6.21 3.06
N PRO A 63 11.36 7.08 3.18
CA PRO A 63 12.15 7.16 4.41
C PRO A 63 11.31 7.43 5.67
N ALA A 64 10.30 8.31 5.56
CA ALA A 64 9.40 8.59 6.70
C ALA A 64 8.48 7.41 7.02
N TYR A 65 7.91 6.75 6.01
CA TYR A 65 7.08 5.55 6.20
C TYR A 65 7.91 4.40 6.82
N ASN A 66 9.16 4.21 6.37
CA ASN A 66 10.06 3.20 6.94
C ASN A 66 10.37 3.48 8.42
N ARG A 67 10.56 4.75 8.84
CA ARG A 67 10.71 5.13 10.25
C ARG A 67 9.48 4.79 11.08
N MET A 68 8.31 4.71 10.47
CA MET A 68 7.07 4.28 11.12
C MET A 68 6.87 2.76 11.11
N GLY A 69 7.79 2.00 10.50
CA GLY A 69 7.68 0.55 10.32
C GLY A 69 6.79 0.14 9.13
N ILE A 70 6.35 1.11 8.31
CA ILE A 70 5.50 0.88 7.14
C ILE A 70 6.39 0.59 5.93
N GLN A 71 6.52 -0.67 5.59
CA GLN A 71 7.32 -1.16 4.46
C GLN A 71 6.92 -2.59 4.06
N PRO A 72 7.16 -3.01 2.78
CA PRO A 72 7.71 -2.22 1.69
C PRO A 72 6.63 -1.37 1.00
N VAL A 73 6.96 -0.16 0.59
CA VAL A 73 6.08 0.70 -0.22
C VAL A 73 6.36 0.47 -1.70
N GLY A 74 5.32 0.14 -2.47
CA GLY A 74 5.40 -0.02 -3.92
C GLY A 74 5.10 1.29 -4.65
N VAL A 75 5.94 1.68 -5.61
CA VAL A 75 5.71 2.84 -6.48
C VAL A 75 5.82 2.40 -7.93
N PHE A 76 4.74 2.58 -8.70
CA PHE A 76 4.62 2.05 -10.04
C PHE A 76 4.16 3.11 -11.03
N THR A 77 4.58 2.96 -12.28
CA THR A 77 4.07 3.72 -13.42
C THR A 77 3.50 2.78 -14.48
N GLU A 78 2.60 3.26 -15.30
CA GLU A 78 2.01 2.47 -16.37
C GLU A 78 3.05 2.07 -17.42
N ILE A 79 2.86 0.88 -18.02
CA ILE A 79 3.65 0.40 -19.15
C ILE A 79 2.96 0.88 -20.41
N GLN A 80 3.68 1.68 -21.22
CA GLN A 80 3.33 2.14 -22.57
C GLN A 80 1.96 2.84 -22.73
N ASP A 81 1.94 3.91 -23.52
CA ASP A 81 0.79 4.58 -24.17
C ASP A 81 -0.54 4.61 -23.38
N ALA A 82 -0.45 4.44 -22.07
CA ALA A 82 -1.63 4.55 -21.23
C ALA A 82 -2.15 5.99 -21.26
N PRO A 83 -3.45 6.17 -21.44
CA PRO A 83 -4.04 7.49 -21.64
C PRO A 83 -3.90 8.43 -20.45
N THR A 84 -3.48 7.94 -19.30
CA THR A 84 -3.53 8.68 -18.04
C THR A 84 -2.19 9.06 -17.42
N ASN A 85 -1.07 8.50 -17.86
CA ASN A 85 0.26 8.77 -17.28
C ASN A 85 0.25 8.77 -15.72
N SER A 86 -0.40 7.78 -15.11
CA SER A 86 -0.60 7.75 -13.67
C SER A 86 0.57 7.11 -12.93
N ILE A 87 0.77 7.53 -11.68
CA ILE A 87 1.65 6.86 -10.71
C ILE A 87 0.77 6.19 -9.66
N TYR A 88 1.04 4.92 -9.40
CA TYR A 88 0.33 4.10 -8.42
C TYR A 88 1.25 3.82 -7.25
N VAL A 89 0.74 4.01 -6.03
CA VAL A 89 1.51 3.78 -4.81
C VAL A 89 0.74 2.83 -3.91
N LEU A 90 1.36 1.71 -3.57
CA LEU A 90 0.83 0.70 -2.66
C LEU A 90 1.54 0.81 -1.32
N ILE A 91 0.78 1.08 -0.26
CA ILE A 91 1.28 1.32 1.09
C ILE A 91 0.64 0.27 2.01
N PRO A 92 1.39 -0.72 2.52
CA PRO A 92 0.88 -1.69 3.47
C PRO A 92 0.79 -1.09 4.87
N CYS A 93 -0.26 -1.43 5.61
CA CYS A 93 -0.43 -1.08 7.01
C CYS A 93 -0.95 -2.31 7.78
N ASP A 94 -0.33 -2.65 8.90
CA ASP A 94 -0.74 -3.82 9.68
C ASP A 94 -2.03 -3.59 10.46
N SER A 95 -2.49 -2.33 10.60
CA SER A 95 -3.77 -2.02 11.22
C SER A 95 -4.34 -0.67 10.76
N LEU A 96 -5.65 -0.47 10.99
CA LEU A 96 -6.30 0.84 10.78
C LEU A 96 -5.80 1.91 11.73
N GLU A 97 -5.33 1.54 12.92
CA GLU A 97 -4.72 2.46 13.88
C GLU A 97 -3.41 3.03 13.34
N ILE A 98 -2.54 2.17 12.78
CA ILE A 98 -1.31 2.60 12.11
C ILE A 98 -1.64 3.52 10.95
N PHE A 99 -2.58 3.13 10.08
CA PHE A 99 -3.03 3.95 8.95
C PHE A 99 -3.53 5.33 9.42
N GLY A 100 -4.41 5.37 10.43
CA GLY A 100 -4.96 6.61 10.95
C GLY A 100 -3.92 7.54 11.61
N ALA A 101 -2.81 6.99 12.12
CA ALA A 101 -1.74 7.76 12.75
C ALA A 101 -0.76 8.40 11.74
N ILE A 102 -0.75 7.97 10.48
CA ILE A 102 0.20 8.45 9.45
C ILE A 102 0.23 9.97 9.33
N PRO A 103 -0.90 10.70 9.18
CA PRO A 103 -0.86 12.15 8.99
C PRO A 103 -0.21 12.90 10.15
N ALA A 104 -0.53 12.50 11.39
CA ALA A 104 0.05 13.13 12.58
C ALA A 104 1.54 12.84 12.72
N LYS A 105 1.97 11.62 12.43
CA LYS A 105 3.39 11.23 12.47
C LYS A 105 4.20 11.95 11.40
N LEU A 106 3.69 12.07 10.17
CA LEU A 106 4.33 12.82 9.09
C LEU A 106 4.41 14.32 9.42
N ALA A 107 3.37 14.89 10.03
CA ALA A 107 3.39 16.30 10.44
C ALA A 107 4.44 16.59 11.53
N ALA A 108 4.74 15.63 12.40
CA ALA A 108 5.74 15.73 13.44
C ALA A 108 7.17 15.35 13.00
N ASP A 109 7.33 14.74 11.83
CA ASP A 109 8.64 14.30 11.31
C ASP A 109 9.35 15.47 10.60
N THR A 110 10.30 16.11 11.27
CA THR A 110 11.03 17.27 10.75
C THR A 110 11.84 16.98 9.50
N ASP A 111 12.45 15.79 9.41
CA ASP A 111 13.21 15.37 8.23
C ASP A 111 12.30 15.21 7.02
N TYR A 112 11.13 14.58 7.23
CA TYR A 112 10.11 14.48 6.19
C TYR A 112 9.62 15.86 5.75
N GLN A 113 9.26 16.74 6.69
CA GLN A 113 8.76 18.08 6.38
C GLN A 113 9.77 18.88 5.55
N GLN A 114 11.05 18.81 5.89
CA GLN A 114 12.12 19.47 5.16
C GLN A 114 12.31 18.86 3.76
N ALA A 115 12.41 17.53 3.67
CA ALA A 115 12.64 16.85 2.38
C ALA A 115 11.44 16.94 1.43
N ALA A 116 10.22 16.99 1.96
CA ALA A 116 8.98 17.01 1.20
C ALA A 116 8.50 18.44 0.83
N ALA A 117 9.09 19.51 1.38
CA ALA A 117 8.59 20.89 1.29
C ALA A 117 8.24 21.29 -0.15
N GLY A 118 9.14 21.05 -1.10
CA GLY A 118 8.92 21.42 -2.51
C GLY A 118 7.78 20.66 -3.21
N PHE A 119 7.40 19.50 -2.68
CA PHE A 119 6.26 18.72 -3.16
C PHE A 119 4.96 19.14 -2.47
N LEU A 120 4.99 19.31 -1.14
CA LEU A 120 3.82 19.65 -0.33
C LEU A 120 3.31 21.07 -0.59
N ASP A 121 4.24 22.02 -0.78
CA ASP A 121 3.94 23.43 -1.03
C ASP A 121 3.98 23.79 -2.53
N ALA A 122 3.81 22.81 -3.42
CA ALA A 122 3.85 23.06 -4.85
C ALA A 122 2.81 24.13 -5.26
N PRO A 123 3.23 25.23 -5.94
CA PRO A 123 2.34 26.33 -6.24
C PRO A 123 1.31 25.96 -7.32
N LYS A 124 0.14 26.60 -7.32
CA LYS A 124 -0.92 26.40 -8.32
C LYS A 124 -0.43 26.56 -9.76
N THR A 125 0.56 27.40 -9.98
CA THR A 125 1.16 27.64 -11.32
C THR A 125 2.07 26.50 -11.79
N ASN A 126 2.55 25.66 -10.86
CA ASN A 126 3.39 24.50 -11.15
C ASN A 126 3.07 23.35 -10.18
N PRO A 127 1.87 22.76 -10.26
CA PRO A 127 1.42 21.73 -9.33
C PRO A 127 2.23 20.43 -9.48
N ALA A 128 2.42 19.72 -8.39
CA ALA A 128 3.17 18.46 -8.37
C ALA A 128 2.43 17.31 -9.12
N TYR A 129 1.12 17.41 -9.21
CA TYR A 129 0.23 16.45 -9.91
C TYR A 129 -1.03 17.18 -10.37
N VAL A 130 -1.87 16.54 -11.18
CA VAL A 130 -3.21 17.07 -11.55
C VAL A 130 -4.20 16.80 -10.41
N SER A 131 -4.26 15.56 -9.95
CA SER A 131 -5.08 15.11 -8.83
C SER A 131 -4.51 13.81 -8.28
N PHE A 132 -4.91 13.43 -7.07
CA PHE A 132 -4.73 12.06 -6.61
C PHE A 132 -6.01 11.54 -5.95
N SER A 133 -6.21 10.24 -6.02
CA SER A 133 -7.22 9.51 -5.29
C SER A 133 -6.55 8.47 -4.40
N SER A 134 -7.24 8.08 -3.33
CA SER A 134 -6.79 7.04 -2.41
C SER A 134 -7.92 6.06 -2.15
N SER A 135 -7.59 4.78 -2.10
CA SER A 135 -8.49 3.70 -1.71
C SER A 135 -7.92 2.98 -0.50
N LEU A 136 -8.77 2.70 0.47
CA LEU A 136 -8.46 1.83 1.60
C LEU A 136 -8.95 0.42 1.28
N LEU A 137 -8.04 -0.53 1.36
CA LEU A 137 -8.25 -1.93 1.04
C LEU A 137 -7.96 -2.80 2.26
N VAL A 138 -8.57 -3.98 2.34
CA VAL A 138 -8.24 -5.00 3.35
C VAL A 138 -7.92 -6.32 2.64
N ALA A 139 -6.84 -6.98 3.05
CA ALA A 139 -6.39 -8.24 2.49
C ALA A 139 -7.45 -9.34 2.60
N PHE A 140 -7.42 -10.31 1.66
CA PHE A 140 -8.22 -11.53 1.75
C PHE A 140 -7.70 -12.46 2.85
N ASN A 141 -8.58 -13.28 3.43
CA ASN A 141 -8.17 -14.31 4.39
C ASN A 141 -7.22 -15.36 3.77
N GLY A 142 -7.40 -15.66 2.47
CA GLY A 142 -6.53 -16.58 1.74
C GLY A 142 -5.12 -16.05 1.45
N MET A 143 -4.88 -14.76 1.68
CA MET A 143 -3.57 -14.10 1.58
C MET A 143 -3.60 -12.82 2.41
N LYS A 144 -3.35 -12.95 3.72
CA LYS A 144 -3.49 -11.87 4.70
C LYS A 144 -2.42 -10.79 4.62
N HIS A 145 -1.28 -11.09 4.02
CA HIS A 145 -0.12 -10.18 3.94
C HIS A 145 0.38 -10.05 2.51
N LEU A 146 1.01 -8.93 2.24
CA LEU A 146 1.71 -8.65 1.00
C LEU A 146 2.81 -9.69 0.78
N SER A 147 2.90 -10.22 -0.45
CA SER A 147 3.94 -11.17 -0.87
C SER A 147 4.93 -10.48 -1.81
N LEU A 148 6.19 -10.56 -1.47
CA LEU A 148 7.24 -10.05 -2.33
C LEU A 148 7.71 -11.13 -3.29
N PRO A 149 8.06 -10.75 -4.54
CA PRO A 149 8.81 -11.63 -5.41
C PRO A 149 10.12 -12.06 -4.75
N PRO A 150 10.60 -13.30 -5.00
CA PRO A 150 11.92 -13.71 -4.52
C PRO A 150 13.01 -12.73 -4.97
N PRO A 151 14.05 -12.47 -4.16
CA PRO A 151 15.08 -11.47 -4.46
C PRO A 151 15.86 -11.69 -5.78
N ASP A 152 15.95 -12.96 -6.22
CA ASP A 152 16.56 -13.38 -7.47
C ASP A 152 15.62 -13.21 -8.69
N LYS A 153 14.31 -13.06 -8.45
CA LYS A 153 13.30 -12.85 -9.49
C LYS A 153 12.79 -11.42 -9.45
N LYS A 154 13.38 -10.57 -10.28
CA LYS A 154 12.96 -9.17 -10.42
C LYS A 154 11.87 -9.07 -11.49
N PRO A 155 10.58 -8.98 -11.13
CA PRO A 155 9.52 -8.83 -12.12
C PRO A 155 9.65 -7.49 -12.85
N ASN A 156 9.37 -7.52 -14.16
CA ASN A 156 9.36 -6.32 -15.00
C ASN A 156 7.92 -5.87 -15.33
N VAL A 157 6.94 -6.70 -15.00
CA VAL A 157 5.51 -6.44 -15.22
C VAL A 157 4.75 -6.69 -13.94
N PHE A 158 3.90 -5.73 -13.59
CA PHE A 158 2.88 -5.86 -12.56
C PHE A 158 1.53 -5.62 -13.22
N GLU A 159 0.54 -6.43 -12.89
CA GLU A 159 -0.81 -6.28 -13.37
C GLU A 159 -1.73 -5.96 -12.21
N LEU A 160 -2.26 -4.74 -12.19
CA LEU A 160 -3.26 -4.29 -11.24
C LEU A 160 -4.65 -4.49 -11.84
N ARG A 161 -5.50 -5.23 -11.14
CA ARG A 161 -6.89 -5.45 -11.56
C ARG A 161 -7.87 -5.00 -10.49
N THR A 162 -8.94 -4.34 -10.94
CA THR A 162 -10.11 -4.02 -10.13
C THR A 162 -11.30 -4.76 -10.71
N TYR A 163 -11.93 -5.61 -9.92
CA TYR A 163 -13.15 -6.33 -10.31
C TYR A 163 -14.35 -5.69 -9.61
N ILE A 164 -15.21 -5.07 -10.40
CA ILE A 164 -16.41 -4.37 -9.95
C ILE A 164 -17.57 -5.36 -9.98
N SER A 165 -18.35 -5.38 -8.93
CA SER A 165 -19.54 -6.22 -8.82
C SER A 165 -20.83 -5.38 -8.80
N SER A 166 -21.94 -5.97 -9.23
CA SER A 166 -23.23 -5.28 -9.30
C SER A 166 -23.92 -5.10 -7.95
N SER A 167 -23.45 -5.81 -6.91
CA SER A 167 -23.95 -5.72 -5.54
C SER A 167 -22.93 -6.28 -4.55
N ASP A 168 -23.10 -5.97 -3.25
CA ASP A 168 -22.23 -6.47 -2.19
C ASP A 168 -22.19 -8.00 -2.14
N SER A 169 -23.33 -8.67 -2.29
CA SER A 169 -23.40 -10.13 -2.30
C SER A 169 -22.63 -10.73 -3.47
N LYS A 170 -22.65 -10.10 -4.65
CA LYS A 170 -21.87 -10.52 -5.81
C LYS A 170 -20.38 -10.29 -5.60
N GLY A 171 -19.99 -9.18 -4.99
CA GLY A 171 -18.61 -8.92 -4.60
C GLY A 171 -18.08 -9.96 -3.61
N LEU A 172 -18.84 -10.29 -2.56
CA LEU A 172 -18.49 -11.34 -1.61
C LEU A 172 -18.42 -12.73 -2.28
N SER A 173 -19.33 -13.03 -3.23
CA SER A 173 -19.28 -14.26 -4.02
C SER A 173 -17.97 -14.35 -4.83
N LYS A 174 -17.52 -13.24 -5.44
CA LYS A 174 -16.25 -13.24 -6.17
C LYS A 174 -15.04 -13.44 -5.26
N ILE A 175 -15.03 -12.82 -4.09
CA ILE A 175 -13.96 -13.05 -3.07
C ILE A 175 -13.93 -14.52 -2.67
N LYS A 176 -15.08 -15.12 -2.37
CA LYS A 176 -15.19 -16.54 -2.05
C LYS A 176 -14.67 -17.43 -3.18
N MET A 177 -14.91 -17.08 -4.45
CA MET A 177 -14.39 -17.80 -5.61
C MET A 177 -12.85 -17.76 -5.66
N PHE A 178 -12.24 -16.59 -5.35
CA PHE A 178 -10.78 -16.47 -5.20
C PHE A 178 -10.24 -17.42 -4.12
N GLU A 179 -10.83 -17.39 -2.93
CA GLU A 179 -10.38 -18.18 -1.77
C GLU A 179 -10.61 -19.67 -1.97
N ASN A 180 -11.66 -20.08 -2.70
CA ASN A 180 -12.00 -21.47 -2.94
C ASN A 180 -11.24 -22.14 -4.10
N GLY A 181 -10.37 -21.40 -4.82
CA GLY A 181 -9.60 -22.05 -5.87
C GLY A 181 -8.79 -21.17 -6.80
N GLU A 182 -9.18 -19.89 -7.05
CA GLU A 182 -8.42 -19.03 -7.98
C GLU A 182 -7.00 -18.76 -7.47
N ILE A 183 -6.84 -18.43 -6.19
CA ILE A 183 -5.52 -18.12 -5.60
C ILE A 183 -4.52 -19.27 -5.76
N PRO A 184 -4.84 -20.53 -5.41
CA PRO A 184 -3.94 -21.65 -5.66
C PRO A 184 -3.60 -21.85 -7.12
N VAL A 185 -4.59 -21.76 -8.03
CA VAL A 185 -4.36 -21.90 -9.47
C VAL A 185 -3.45 -20.79 -10.01
N MET A 186 -3.67 -19.54 -9.63
CA MET A 186 -2.81 -18.43 -10.02
C MET A 186 -1.35 -18.66 -9.64
N LYS A 187 -1.10 -19.10 -8.40
CA LYS A 187 0.24 -19.45 -7.92
C LYS A 187 0.85 -20.59 -8.72
N GLN A 188 0.07 -21.63 -8.99
CA GLN A 188 0.53 -22.84 -9.71
C GLN A 188 0.96 -22.52 -11.15
N VAL A 189 0.27 -21.62 -11.83
CA VAL A 189 0.59 -21.25 -13.22
C VAL A 189 1.61 -20.13 -13.34
N GLY A 190 2.13 -19.61 -12.23
CA GLY A 190 3.18 -18.57 -12.21
C GLY A 190 2.68 -17.12 -12.21
N LEU A 191 1.37 -16.89 -12.03
CA LEU A 191 0.82 -15.57 -11.74
C LEU A 191 1.15 -15.22 -10.29
N ALA A 192 2.38 -14.70 -10.07
CA ALA A 192 2.89 -14.43 -8.73
C ALA A 192 2.13 -13.27 -8.07
N PRO A 193 1.36 -13.51 -7.00
CA PRO A 193 0.58 -12.46 -6.37
C PRO A 193 1.46 -11.53 -5.56
N ILE A 194 1.11 -10.25 -5.58
CA ILE A 194 1.63 -9.22 -4.65
C ILE A 194 0.64 -9.03 -3.51
N PHE A 195 -0.65 -8.87 -3.82
CA PHE A 195 -1.74 -8.82 -2.84
C PHE A 195 -3.09 -9.16 -3.49
N TYR A 196 -4.03 -9.60 -2.67
CA TYR A 196 -5.47 -9.67 -2.98
C TYR A 196 -6.22 -8.94 -1.88
N SER A 197 -7.19 -8.09 -2.26
CA SER A 197 -7.89 -7.27 -1.29
C SER A 197 -9.33 -6.94 -1.69
N ARG A 198 -10.13 -6.60 -0.69
CA ARG A 198 -11.45 -5.99 -0.83
C ARG A 198 -11.34 -4.49 -0.57
N THR A 199 -12.02 -3.68 -1.37
CA THR A 199 -12.13 -2.24 -1.11
C THR A 199 -13.02 -1.99 0.10
N VAL A 200 -12.49 -1.26 1.08
CA VAL A 200 -13.21 -0.78 2.28
C VAL A 200 -13.83 0.57 1.99
N ILE A 201 -13.01 1.50 1.44
CA ILE A 201 -13.43 2.83 0.99
C ILE A 201 -12.66 3.14 -0.29
N GLY A 202 -13.37 3.57 -1.34
CA GLY A 202 -12.75 3.94 -2.60
C GLY A 202 -13.76 4.03 -3.74
N PRO A 203 -13.29 4.31 -4.97
CA PRO A 203 -14.14 4.32 -6.15
C PRO A 203 -14.58 2.91 -6.54
N HIS A 204 -15.66 2.85 -7.33
CA HIS A 204 -16.16 1.62 -7.96
C HIS A 204 -16.69 0.53 -7.01
N MET A 205 -17.01 0.88 -5.76
CA MET A 205 -17.55 -0.11 -4.81
C MET A 205 -18.95 -0.62 -5.24
N PRO A 206 -19.27 -1.90 -4.96
CA PRO A 206 -18.42 -2.89 -4.33
C PRO A 206 -17.40 -3.48 -5.31
N CYS A 207 -16.14 -3.53 -4.93
CA CYS A 207 -15.08 -4.07 -5.76
C CYS A 207 -13.97 -4.73 -4.94
N LEU A 208 -13.21 -5.59 -5.61
CA LEU A 208 -11.95 -6.13 -5.13
C LEU A 208 -10.81 -5.62 -6.01
N VAL A 209 -9.63 -5.51 -5.41
CA VAL A 209 -8.40 -5.07 -6.09
C VAL A 209 -7.29 -6.05 -5.77
N TYR A 210 -6.54 -6.43 -6.79
CA TYR A 210 -5.37 -7.29 -6.61
C TYR A 210 -4.26 -6.96 -7.60
N MET A 211 -3.06 -7.40 -7.28
CA MET A 211 -1.90 -7.24 -8.14
C MET A 211 -1.17 -8.57 -8.26
N THR A 212 -0.81 -8.93 -9.49
CA THR A 212 0.10 -10.03 -9.80
C THR A 212 1.34 -9.48 -10.48
N SER A 213 2.42 -10.26 -10.47
CA SER A 213 3.67 -9.90 -11.14
C SER A 213 4.13 -10.99 -12.10
N GLY A 214 4.97 -10.59 -13.06
CA GLY A 214 5.54 -11.48 -14.06
C GLY A 214 6.92 -11.00 -14.52
N GLU A 215 7.70 -11.91 -15.08
CA GLU A 215 9.05 -11.63 -15.58
C GLU A 215 9.02 -10.61 -16.73
N ASN A 216 8.07 -10.80 -17.65
CA ASN A 216 7.80 -9.93 -18.80
C ASN A 216 6.39 -10.18 -19.32
N MET A 217 5.93 -9.34 -20.26
CA MET A 217 4.57 -9.42 -20.83
C MET A 217 4.28 -10.74 -21.53
N GLU A 218 5.26 -11.36 -22.19
CA GLU A 218 5.07 -12.63 -22.91
C GLU A 218 4.84 -13.77 -21.92
N ALA A 219 5.73 -13.92 -20.91
CA ALA A 219 5.58 -14.90 -19.85
C ALA A 219 4.28 -14.70 -19.08
N HIS A 220 3.94 -13.46 -18.76
CA HIS A 220 2.71 -13.11 -18.05
C HIS A 220 1.44 -13.54 -18.83
N LYS A 221 1.41 -13.32 -20.14
CA LYS A 221 0.32 -13.80 -21.01
C LYS A 221 0.22 -15.34 -21.04
N LYS A 222 1.36 -16.05 -21.09
CA LYS A 222 1.38 -17.51 -20.99
C LYS A 222 0.82 -18.02 -19.66
N HIS A 223 1.15 -17.36 -18.56
CA HIS A 223 0.61 -17.71 -17.24
C HIS A 223 -0.92 -17.52 -17.20
N TRP A 224 -1.44 -16.44 -17.77
CA TRP A 224 -2.89 -16.24 -17.90
C TRP A 224 -3.55 -17.30 -18.81
N GLN A 225 -2.90 -17.71 -19.88
CA GLN A 225 -3.40 -18.82 -20.69
C GLN A 225 -3.48 -20.10 -19.87
N GLY A 226 -2.40 -20.44 -19.13
CA GLY A 226 -2.40 -21.58 -18.22
C GLY A 226 -3.49 -21.53 -17.18
N PHE A 227 -3.77 -20.33 -16.61
CA PHE A 227 -4.88 -20.12 -15.69
C PHE A 227 -6.24 -20.41 -16.36
N ASN A 228 -6.48 -19.87 -17.55
CA ASN A 228 -7.72 -20.06 -18.28
C ASN A 228 -7.96 -21.54 -18.68
N ASP A 229 -6.87 -22.29 -18.87
CA ASP A 229 -6.95 -23.71 -19.23
C ASP A 229 -7.05 -24.64 -18.03
N ALA A 230 -6.82 -24.14 -16.80
CA ALA A 230 -6.82 -24.93 -15.60
C ALA A 230 -8.20 -25.56 -15.31
N PRO A 231 -8.28 -26.88 -15.05
CA PRO A 231 -9.55 -27.58 -14.77
C PRO A 231 -10.32 -26.99 -13.57
N ILE A 232 -9.60 -26.58 -12.53
CA ILE A 232 -10.19 -25.95 -11.32
C ILE A 232 -10.86 -24.62 -11.69
N TRP A 233 -10.19 -23.79 -12.51
CA TRP A 233 -10.78 -22.54 -12.98
C TRP A 233 -12.06 -22.79 -13.80
N LYS A 234 -12.02 -23.74 -14.72
CA LYS A 234 -13.21 -24.09 -15.54
C LYS A 234 -14.37 -24.59 -14.68
N ALA A 235 -14.07 -25.37 -13.63
CA ALA A 235 -15.09 -25.83 -12.68
C ALA A 235 -15.69 -24.66 -11.88
N LEU A 236 -14.86 -23.70 -11.40
CA LEU A 236 -15.33 -22.51 -10.69
C LEU A 236 -16.20 -21.62 -11.60
N GLN A 237 -15.83 -21.47 -12.87
CA GLN A 237 -16.63 -20.68 -13.84
C GLN A 237 -17.99 -21.33 -14.12
N ALA A 238 -18.06 -22.65 -14.12
CA ALA A 238 -19.29 -23.40 -14.37
C ALA A 238 -20.23 -23.49 -13.16
N ASP A 239 -19.72 -23.18 -11.95
CA ASP A 239 -20.50 -23.28 -10.72
C ASP A 239 -21.55 -22.13 -10.63
N PRO A 240 -22.86 -22.46 -10.56
CA PRO A 240 -23.92 -21.46 -10.50
C PRO A 240 -23.80 -20.47 -9.33
N GLN A 241 -23.14 -20.84 -8.21
CA GLN A 241 -22.97 -19.96 -7.06
C GLN A 241 -22.11 -18.72 -7.38
N TYR A 242 -21.26 -18.80 -8.43
CA TYR A 242 -20.37 -17.74 -8.84
C TYR A 242 -20.85 -16.97 -10.08
N LYS A 243 -22.05 -17.31 -10.56
CA LYS A 243 -22.61 -16.68 -11.76
C LYS A 243 -22.80 -15.17 -11.56
N ASP A 244 -22.39 -14.38 -12.56
CA ASP A 244 -22.58 -12.92 -12.64
C ASP A 244 -21.98 -12.15 -11.43
N ASN A 245 -20.89 -12.65 -10.84
CA ASN A 245 -20.26 -12.04 -9.68
C ASN A 245 -19.29 -10.90 -10.02
N VAL A 246 -18.96 -10.68 -11.31
CA VAL A 246 -18.21 -9.54 -11.82
C VAL A 246 -18.98 -8.88 -12.94
N SER A 247 -19.19 -7.56 -12.88
CA SER A 247 -19.86 -6.77 -13.90
C SER A 247 -18.88 -6.03 -14.81
N HIS A 248 -17.71 -5.62 -14.28
CA HIS A 248 -16.69 -4.92 -15.04
C HIS A 248 -15.29 -5.20 -14.47
N ILE A 249 -14.29 -5.20 -15.35
CA ILE A 249 -12.87 -5.37 -14.98
C ILE A 249 -12.08 -4.17 -15.49
N ILE A 250 -11.36 -3.52 -14.58
CA ILE A 250 -10.32 -2.56 -14.92
C ILE A 250 -8.98 -3.28 -14.81
N GLN A 251 -8.16 -3.19 -15.85
CA GLN A 251 -6.86 -3.85 -15.94
C GLN A 251 -5.81 -2.83 -16.34
N ILE A 252 -4.71 -2.79 -15.58
CA ILE A 252 -3.63 -1.84 -15.79
C ILE A 252 -2.30 -2.60 -15.67
N PHE A 253 -1.43 -2.43 -16.68
CA PHE A 253 -0.09 -2.97 -16.63
C PHE A 253 0.89 -1.91 -16.16
N LEU A 254 1.71 -2.28 -15.18
CA LEU A 254 2.59 -1.39 -14.45
C LEU A 254 4.04 -1.91 -14.50
N LYS A 255 4.97 -0.99 -14.36
CA LYS A 255 6.38 -1.27 -14.01
C LYS A 255 6.73 -0.50 -12.75
N ARG A 256 7.62 -1.07 -11.94
CA ARG A 256 8.13 -0.35 -10.76
C ARG A 256 8.97 0.85 -11.18
N THR A 257 8.95 1.90 -10.37
CA THR A 257 9.87 3.03 -10.48
C THR A 257 11.14 2.79 -9.66
N THR A 258 12.10 3.71 -9.75
CA THR A 258 13.33 3.67 -8.93
C THR A 258 13.06 3.83 -7.43
N ALA A 259 11.94 4.47 -7.06
CA ALA A 259 11.54 4.63 -5.66
C ALA A 259 10.95 3.35 -5.05
N SER A 260 10.43 2.42 -5.88
CA SER A 260 9.71 1.25 -5.39
C SER A 260 10.58 0.31 -4.57
N GLN A 261 10.04 -0.14 -3.43
CA GLN A 261 10.64 -1.19 -2.58
C GLN A 261 10.13 -2.60 -2.94
N ILE A 262 9.14 -2.69 -3.83
CA ILE A 262 8.55 -3.96 -4.32
C ILE A 262 9.17 -4.35 -5.65
#